data_0ac22efcf27d55fd7a2adaab139d3ace
#
_entry.id   0ac22efcf27d55fd7a2adaab139d3ace
#
_cell.length_a   1.000
_cell.length_b   1.000
_cell.length_c   1.000
_cell.angle_alpha   90.00
_cell.angle_beta   90.00
_cell.angle_gamma   90.00
#
_symmetry.space_group_name_H-M   'P 1'
#
loop_
_entity.id
_entity.type
_entity.pdbx_description
1 polymer ?
#
loop_
_entity_poly.entity_id
_entity_poly.type
_entity_poly.pdbx_seq_one_letter_code
_entity_poly.pdbx_strand_id
1 'polypeptide(L)'
;GETFKEQSLDTIEKELLMRQHAEEYGISLTDEEKQQAKEAAQAFADKNGDDVMKKLHATVEDIQDALELYVIQTRIYDPIIADVDTEVSDEEAKQTSISYITVSTAGTEKDDDGKTIDLTDEEKAAKKEIAQRFLDLLKESEDPAAASFTDLRKELNDQLNAENTADSTDSADGSDESSSSSDASDTSASDASSASTSSSSDSDSSSEVSYLTSSETSFGTGSEKDDDDTCSLGDKVAEEAAKLKDGEYYDGVIEGDDAYYVIR
;
A
#
# COMPACT_ATOMS: atom_id res chain seq x y z
N GLY A 1 -2.39 -1.54 25.20
CA GLY A 1 -3.42 -1.18 26.16
C GLY A 1 -4.13 0.13 25.86
N GLU A 2 -3.45 1.22 25.49
CA GLU A 2 -4.10 2.51 25.17
C GLU A 2 -4.92 2.44 23.88
N THR A 3 -4.37 1.91 22.81
CA THR A 3 -5.06 1.72 21.53
C THR A 3 -6.38 0.95 21.66
N PHE A 4 -6.43 -0.09 22.51
CA PHE A 4 -7.66 -0.83 22.75
C PHE A 4 -8.72 0.00 23.48
N LYS A 5 -8.31 0.85 24.43
CA LYS A 5 -9.24 1.74 25.13
C LYS A 5 -9.81 2.81 24.20
N GLU A 6 -8.97 3.41 23.36
CA GLU A 6 -9.37 4.41 22.39
C GLU A 6 -10.37 3.83 21.39
N GLN A 7 -10.07 2.68 20.80
CA GLN A 7 -10.99 1.98 19.89
C GLN A 7 -12.33 1.62 20.56
N SER A 8 -12.28 1.20 21.84
CA SER A 8 -13.51 0.89 22.58
C SER A 8 -14.35 2.13 22.86
N LEU A 9 -13.70 3.27 23.17
CA LEU A 9 -14.40 4.54 23.39
C LEU A 9 -15.04 5.04 22.10
N ASP A 10 -14.29 5.01 20.99
CA ASP A 10 -14.82 5.38 19.67
C ASP A 10 -16.04 4.53 19.27
N THR A 11 -15.99 3.23 19.56
CA THR A 11 -17.12 2.34 19.30
C THR A 11 -18.32 2.73 20.14
N ILE A 12 -18.13 2.97 21.44
CA ILE A 12 -19.23 3.39 22.34
C ILE A 12 -19.80 4.75 21.93
N GLU A 13 -18.96 5.71 21.55
CA GLU A 13 -19.41 7.02 21.06
C GLU A 13 -20.25 6.89 19.79
N LYS A 14 -19.80 6.11 18.82
CA LYS A 14 -20.56 5.83 17.59
C LYS A 14 -21.91 5.17 17.89
N GLU A 15 -21.92 4.21 18.78
CA GLU A 15 -23.15 3.50 19.19
C GLU A 15 -24.13 4.44 19.90
N LEU A 16 -23.65 5.31 20.79
CA LEU A 16 -24.47 6.31 21.46
C LEU A 16 -25.04 7.33 20.50
N LEU A 17 -24.22 7.84 19.55
CA LEU A 17 -24.68 8.76 18.52
C LEU A 17 -25.74 8.12 17.63
N MET A 18 -25.54 6.89 17.17
CA MET A 18 -26.56 6.16 16.40
C MET A 18 -27.87 6.04 17.16
N ARG A 19 -27.83 5.71 18.45
CA ARG A 19 -29.04 5.60 19.31
C ARG A 19 -29.75 6.94 19.49
N GLN A 20 -28.98 8.03 19.68
CA GLN A 20 -29.53 9.37 19.88
C GLN A 20 -30.22 9.93 18.62
N HIS A 21 -29.65 9.65 17.46
CA HIS A 21 -30.11 10.17 16.18
C HIS A 21 -30.99 9.21 15.38
N ALA A 22 -31.22 7.98 15.85
CA ALA A 22 -32.00 6.97 15.14
C ALA A 22 -33.39 7.48 14.71
N GLU A 23 -34.08 8.21 15.61
CA GLU A 23 -35.43 8.78 15.33
C GLU A 23 -35.40 9.83 14.23
N GLU A 24 -34.31 10.62 14.10
CA GLU A 24 -34.13 11.61 13.03
C GLU A 24 -34.10 10.99 11.65
N TYR A 25 -33.56 9.75 11.58
CA TYR A 25 -33.52 8.92 10.37
C TYR A 25 -34.74 8.00 10.22
N GLY A 26 -35.80 8.22 11.04
CA GLY A 26 -37.02 7.44 10.98
C GLY A 26 -36.90 6.02 11.53
N ILE A 27 -35.83 5.73 12.29
CA ILE A 27 -35.59 4.40 12.86
C ILE A 27 -36.09 4.35 14.30
N SER A 28 -37.05 3.47 14.56
CA SER A 28 -37.54 3.15 15.88
C SER A 28 -37.78 1.64 15.99
N LEU A 29 -37.59 1.09 17.18
CA LEU A 29 -37.95 -0.28 17.47
C LEU A 29 -39.43 -0.34 17.85
N THR A 30 -40.11 -1.32 17.29
CA THR A 30 -41.48 -1.66 17.68
C THR A 30 -41.50 -2.35 19.05
N ASP A 31 -42.66 -2.34 19.72
CA ASP A 31 -42.83 -3.02 21.00
C ASP A 31 -42.57 -4.52 20.87
N GLU A 32 -42.88 -5.11 19.72
CA GLU A 32 -42.64 -6.53 19.43
C GLU A 32 -41.15 -6.84 19.34
N GLU A 33 -40.36 -5.95 18.68
CA GLU A 33 -38.92 -6.09 18.58
C GLU A 33 -38.22 -5.94 19.93
N LYS A 34 -38.65 -5.00 20.75
CA LYS A 34 -38.18 -4.84 22.13
C LYS A 34 -38.46 -6.08 22.97
N GLN A 35 -39.65 -6.67 22.79
CA GLN A 35 -39.99 -7.90 23.47
C GLN A 35 -39.12 -9.09 23.00
N GLN A 36 -38.87 -9.19 21.70
CA GLN A 36 -37.95 -10.22 21.14
C GLN A 36 -36.52 -10.04 21.68
N ALA A 37 -36.00 -8.81 21.72
CA ALA A 37 -34.70 -8.51 22.30
C ALA A 37 -34.63 -8.92 23.77
N LYS A 38 -35.66 -8.65 24.55
CA LYS A 38 -35.77 -9.04 25.94
C LYS A 38 -35.79 -10.58 26.14
N GLU A 39 -36.57 -11.28 25.33
CA GLU A 39 -36.64 -12.75 25.36
C GLU A 39 -35.30 -13.37 24.97
N ALA A 40 -34.61 -12.83 23.97
CA ALA A 40 -33.27 -13.25 23.54
C ALA A 40 -32.22 -13.00 24.64
N ALA A 41 -32.26 -11.83 25.29
CA ALA A 41 -31.38 -11.53 26.41
C ALA A 41 -31.59 -12.47 27.61
N GLN A 42 -32.85 -12.78 27.95
CA GLN A 42 -33.14 -13.74 29.00
C GLN A 42 -32.66 -15.16 28.64
N ALA A 43 -32.90 -15.61 27.41
CA ALA A 43 -32.43 -16.89 26.91
C ALA A 43 -30.89 -17.01 26.93
N PHE A 44 -30.20 -15.90 26.62
CA PHE A 44 -28.74 -15.83 26.73
C PHE A 44 -28.27 -16.03 28.18
N ALA A 45 -28.89 -15.32 29.12
CA ALA A 45 -28.56 -15.43 30.55
C ALA A 45 -28.85 -16.85 31.09
N ASP A 46 -30.00 -17.42 30.78
CA ASP A 46 -30.41 -18.76 31.21
C ASP A 46 -29.45 -19.84 30.66
N LYS A 47 -29.03 -19.71 29.40
CA LYS A 47 -28.12 -20.65 28.75
C LYS A 47 -26.69 -20.60 29.30
N ASN A 48 -26.20 -19.44 29.63
CA ASN A 48 -24.81 -19.22 30.03
C ASN A 48 -24.62 -19.25 31.56
N GLY A 49 -25.67 -18.99 32.32
CA GLY A 49 -25.68 -19.02 33.77
C GLY A 49 -25.02 -17.79 34.44
N ASP A 50 -25.26 -17.68 35.75
CA ASP A 50 -24.84 -16.53 36.56
C ASP A 50 -23.32 -16.26 36.56
N ASP A 51 -22.52 -17.33 36.48
CA ASP A 51 -21.06 -17.16 36.52
C ASP A 51 -20.51 -16.48 35.27
N VAL A 52 -21.13 -16.71 34.11
CA VAL A 52 -20.77 -16.02 32.85
C VAL A 52 -21.24 -14.58 32.90
N MET A 53 -22.48 -14.34 33.35
CA MET A 53 -23.02 -12.97 33.48
C MET A 53 -22.18 -12.13 34.44
N LYS A 54 -21.73 -12.69 35.56
CA LYS A 54 -20.81 -12.02 36.49
C LYS A 54 -19.44 -11.71 35.86
N LYS A 55 -18.89 -12.62 35.06
CA LYS A 55 -17.62 -12.38 34.36
C LYS A 55 -17.73 -11.30 33.29
N LEU A 56 -18.88 -11.22 32.62
CA LEU A 56 -19.17 -10.16 31.64
C LEU A 56 -19.48 -8.84 32.31
N HIS A 57 -19.73 -8.82 33.62
CA HIS A 57 -20.26 -7.65 34.35
C HIS A 57 -21.52 -7.06 33.71
N ALA A 58 -22.39 -7.93 33.13
CA ALA A 58 -23.57 -7.56 32.40
C ALA A 58 -24.84 -8.09 33.08
N THR A 59 -25.88 -7.31 33.01
CA THR A 59 -27.25 -7.70 33.39
C THR A 59 -28.03 -8.16 32.15
N VAL A 60 -29.25 -8.70 32.35
CA VAL A 60 -30.14 -9.03 31.23
C VAL A 60 -30.54 -7.78 30.46
N GLU A 61 -30.73 -6.68 31.18
CA GLU A 61 -31.02 -5.38 30.59
C GLU A 61 -29.86 -4.88 29.68
N ASP A 62 -28.61 -5.04 30.11
CA ASP A 62 -27.45 -4.65 29.30
C ASP A 62 -27.38 -5.45 27.99
N ILE A 63 -27.69 -6.75 28.05
CA ILE A 63 -27.75 -7.60 26.86
C ILE A 63 -28.93 -7.22 25.97
N GLN A 64 -30.10 -6.89 26.54
CA GLN A 64 -31.24 -6.39 25.78
C GLN A 64 -30.90 -5.08 25.07
N ASP A 65 -30.30 -4.12 25.76
CA ASP A 65 -29.88 -2.82 25.22
C ASP A 65 -28.90 -3.00 24.05
N ALA A 66 -27.94 -3.93 24.18
CA ALA A 66 -27.00 -4.26 23.10
C ALA A 66 -27.70 -4.87 21.87
N LEU A 67 -28.68 -5.73 22.07
CA LEU A 67 -29.48 -6.31 20.97
C LEU A 67 -30.36 -5.25 20.27
N GLU A 68 -30.97 -4.36 21.02
CA GLU A 68 -31.74 -3.25 20.48
C GLU A 68 -30.85 -2.32 19.65
N LEU A 69 -29.66 -1.98 20.15
CA LEU A 69 -28.66 -1.18 19.45
C LEU A 69 -28.19 -1.84 18.15
N TYR A 70 -27.97 -3.16 18.18
CA TYR A 70 -27.62 -3.91 16.98
C TYR A 70 -28.69 -3.80 15.88
N VAL A 71 -29.99 -3.84 16.26
CA VAL A 71 -31.08 -3.66 15.29
C VAL A 71 -31.05 -2.23 14.71
N ILE A 72 -30.81 -1.20 15.53
CA ILE A 72 -30.66 0.18 15.06
C ILE A 72 -29.48 0.27 14.08
N GLN A 73 -28.32 -0.27 14.43
CA GLN A 73 -27.12 -0.25 13.62
C GLN A 73 -27.32 -0.89 12.24
N THR A 74 -28.05 -2.00 12.17
CA THR A 74 -28.32 -2.68 10.90
C THR A 74 -29.26 -1.91 9.97
N ARG A 75 -30.08 -0.98 10.52
CA ARG A 75 -31.10 -0.24 9.77
C ARG A 75 -30.67 1.20 9.43
N ILE A 76 -29.78 1.78 10.23
CA ILE A 76 -29.42 3.20 10.10
C ILE A 76 -28.58 3.48 8.88
N TYR A 77 -27.88 2.47 8.36
CA TYR A 77 -26.98 2.63 7.23
C TYR A 77 -27.70 3.15 5.97
N ASP A 78 -28.77 2.48 5.55
CA ASP A 78 -29.49 2.84 4.33
C ASP A 78 -30.06 4.28 4.37
N PRO A 79 -30.72 4.72 5.47
CA PRO A 79 -31.17 6.12 5.58
C PRO A 79 -30.04 7.15 5.59
N ILE A 80 -28.90 6.86 6.20
CA ILE A 80 -27.75 7.79 6.22
C ILE A 80 -27.20 8.01 4.81
N ILE A 81 -27.13 6.96 3.99
CA ILE A 81 -26.60 7.06 2.63
C ILE A 81 -27.67 7.41 1.58
N ALA A 82 -28.95 7.53 1.98
CA ALA A 82 -30.05 7.76 1.03
C ALA A 82 -29.92 9.07 0.25
N ASP A 83 -29.29 10.09 0.85
CA ASP A 83 -29.08 11.40 0.24
C ASP A 83 -27.68 11.54 -0.40
N VAL A 84 -26.88 10.46 -0.40
CA VAL A 84 -25.56 10.48 -1.05
C VAL A 84 -25.76 10.53 -2.55
N ASP A 85 -25.15 11.51 -3.20
CA ASP A 85 -25.11 11.58 -4.66
C ASP A 85 -24.32 10.39 -5.20
N THR A 86 -25.02 9.52 -5.93
CA THR A 86 -24.43 8.33 -6.58
C THR A 86 -24.16 8.56 -8.06
N GLU A 87 -24.53 9.73 -8.59
CA GLU A 87 -24.24 10.10 -9.97
C GLU A 87 -22.85 10.76 -10.03
N VAL A 88 -21.84 9.96 -10.32
CA VAL A 88 -20.47 10.44 -10.52
C VAL A 88 -20.32 10.85 -11.98
N SER A 89 -19.97 12.11 -12.23
CA SER A 89 -19.68 12.58 -13.59
C SER A 89 -18.33 12.04 -14.09
N ASP A 90 -18.14 11.98 -15.43
CA ASP A 90 -16.86 11.59 -16.03
C ASP A 90 -15.71 12.50 -15.56
N GLU A 91 -15.99 13.74 -15.19
CA GLU A 91 -15.00 14.71 -14.69
C GLU A 91 -14.59 14.42 -13.25
N GLU A 92 -15.53 13.96 -12.41
CA GLU A 92 -15.25 13.57 -11.02
C GLU A 92 -14.51 12.22 -10.96
N ALA A 93 -14.90 11.27 -11.82
CA ALA A 93 -14.29 9.94 -11.90
C ALA A 93 -12.95 9.91 -12.66
N LYS A 94 -12.49 11.07 -13.17
CA LYS A 94 -11.29 11.13 -14.01
C LYS A 94 -10.04 10.69 -13.24
N GLN A 95 -9.38 9.68 -13.80
CA GLN A 95 -8.11 9.17 -13.29
C GLN A 95 -7.01 9.33 -14.34
N THR A 96 -5.80 9.53 -13.87
CA THR A 96 -4.59 9.47 -14.67
C THR A 96 -3.82 8.20 -14.30
N SER A 97 -3.53 7.38 -15.30
CA SER A 97 -2.68 6.19 -15.16
C SER A 97 -1.33 6.49 -15.76
N ILE A 98 -0.27 6.19 -15.05
CA ILE A 98 1.10 6.40 -15.51
C ILE A 98 1.92 5.12 -15.38
N SER A 99 2.78 4.89 -16.39
CA SER A 99 3.91 3.98 -16.27
C SER A 99 5.13 4.79 -15.84
N TYR A 100 5.91 4.27 -14.90
CA TYR A 100 7.05 4.99 -14.38
C TYR A 100 8.23 4.08 -14.04
N ILE A 101 9.42 4.66 -14.02
CA ILE A 101 10.57 4.06 -13.35
C ILE A 101 10.91 4.86 -12.09
N THR A 102 11.49 4.15 -11.14
CA THR A 102 12.01 4.72 -9.90
C THR A 102 13.49 4.37 -9.75
N VAL A 103 14.32 5.38 -9.52
CA VAL A 103 15.68 5.23 -9.05
C VAL A 103 15.74 5.76 -7.62
N SER A 104 15.82 4.85 -6.64
CA SER A 104 15.80 5.23 -5.23
C SER A 104 17.03 6.04 -4.84
N THR A 105 16.80 7.11 -4.07
CA THR A 105 17.84 7.91 -3.39
C THR A 105 17.89 7.65 -1.89
N ALA A 106 17.12 6.68 -1.40
CA ALA A 106 17.21 6.23 -0.02
C ALA A 106 18.56 5.53 0.21
N GLY A 107 19.21 5.85 1.31
CA GLY A 107 20.44 5.18 1.71
C GLY A 107 20.19 3.70 2.04
N THR A 108 21.16 2.86 1.74
CA THR A 108 21.11 1.41 2.04
C THR A 108 21.98 1.04 3.24
N GLU A 109 22.95 1.88 3.59
CA GLU A 109 23.83 1.68 4.71
C GLU A 109 23.21 2.18 6.02
N LYS A 110 23.62 1.55 7.13
CA LYS A 110 23.19 1.95 8.46
C LYS A 110 24.38 2.31 9.30
N ASP A 111 24.20 3.33 10.15
CA ASP A 111 25.19 3.68 11.18
C ASP A 111 25.20 2.66 12.34
N ASP A 112 26.10 2.87 13.31
CA ASP A 112 26.25 2.00 14.48
C ASP A 112 24.99 1.96 15.39
N ASP A 113 24.10 2.95 15.25
CA ASP A 113 22.82 3.04 15.96
C ASP A 113 21.66 2.43 15.15
N GLY A 114 21.93 1.90 13.95
CA GLY A 114 20.95 1.27 13.05
C GLY A 114 20.11 2.25 12.25
N LYS A 115 20.45 3.54 12.24
CA LYS A 115 19.80 4.57 11.44
C LYS A 115 20.36 4.54 10.01
N THR A 116 19.49 4.68 9.01
CA THR A 116 19.91 4.78 7.61
C THR A 116 20.74 6.03 7.38
N ILE A 117 21.88 5.86 6.71
CA ILE A 117 22.76 6.94 6.29
C ILE A 117 22.25 7.52 5.00
N ASP A 118 22.01 8.83 4.95
CA ASP A 118 21.58 9.52 3.74
C ASP A 118 22.68 9.49 2.68
N LEU A 119 22.29 9.35 1.40
CA LEU A 119 23.22 9.45 0.29
C LEU A 119 23.83 10.86 0.18
N THR A 120 25.09 10.91 -0.19
CA THR A 120 25.79 12.14 -0.52
C THR A 120 25.25 12.78 -1.80
N ASP A 121 25.54 14.06 -2.04
CA ASP A 121 25.13 14.75 -3.25
C ASP A 121 25.74 14.12 -4.53
N GLU A 122 26.95 13.55 -4.42
CA GLU A 122 27.60 12.84 -5.52
C GLU A 122 26.87 11.51 -5.83
N GLU A 123 26.48 10.76 -4.83
CA GLU A 123 25.71 9.52 -5.00
C GLU A 123 24.32 9.79 -5.56
N LYS A 124 23.66 10.86 -5.09
CA LYS A 124 22.36 11.29 -5.64
C LYS A 124 22.49 11.72 -7.10
N ALA A 125 23.58 12.42 -7.46
CA ALA A 125 23.86 12.80 -8.85
C ALA A 125 24.06 11.56 -9.74
N ALA A 126 24.80 10.55 -9.27
CA ALA A 126 24.95 9.28 -10.00
C ALA A 126 23.60 8.56 -10.18
N LYS A 127 22.73 8.57 -9.16
CA LYS A 127 21.36 8.03 -9.29
C LYS A 127 20.52 8.79 -10.31
N LYS A 128 20.65 10.13 -10.35
CA LYS A 128 19.98 10.96 -11.34
C LYS A 128 20.45 10.66 -12.77
N GLU A 129 21.73 10.38 -12.94
CA GLU A 129 22.31 9.99 -14.24
C GLU A 129 21.70 8.67 -14.74
N ILE A 130 21.47 7.69 -13.85
CA ILE A 130 20.79 6.44 -14.19
C ILE A 130 19.36 6.72 -14.70
N ALA A 131 18.61 7.58 -14.02
CA ALA A 131 17.28 7.98 -14.47
C ALA A 131 17.32 8.70 -15.83
N GLN A 132 18.33 9.55 -16.06
CA GLN A 132 18.55 10.23 -17.35
C GLN A 132 18.86 9.23 -18.45
N ARG A 133 19.71 8.25 -18.22
CA ARG A 133 20.01 7.18 -19.19
C ARG A 133 18.76 6.39 -19.58
N PHE A 134 17.86 6.12 -18.62
CA PHE A 134 16.58 5.51 -18.95
C PHE A 134 15.72 6.40 -19.86
N LEU A 135 15.64 7.69 -19.56
CA LEU A 135 14.91 8.65 -20.40
C LEU A 135 15.48 8.72 -21.82
N ASP A 136 16.79 8.66 -21.96
CA ASP A 136 17.46 8.66 -23.25
C ASP A 136 17.16 7.38 -24.04
N LEU A 137 17.18 6.21 -23.40
CA LEU A 137 16.74 4.95 -24.01
C LEU A 137 15.26 5.01 -24.46
N LEU A 138 14.38 5.59 -23.63
CA LEU A 138 12.98 5.79 -23.99
C LEU A 138 12.85 6.67 -25.24
N LYS A 139 13.62 7.75 -25.34
CA LYS A 139 13.62 8.66 -26.50
C LYS A 139 14.17 8.01 -27.76
N GLU A 140 15.14 7.12 -27.63
CA GLU A 140 15.77 6.39 -28.74
C GLU A 140 14.94 5.19 -29.21
N SER A 141 13.91 4.78 -28.45
CA SER A 141 13.04 3.69 -28.86
C SER A 141 12.23 4.05 -30.12
N GLU A 142 11.86 3.07 -30.92
CA GLU A 142 11.13 3.29 -32.18
C GLU A 142 9.77 3.97 -31.95
N ASP A 143 9.11 3.67 -30.85
CA ASP A 143 7.85 4.27 -30.43
C ASP A 143 7.83 4.49 -28.91
N PRO A 144 8.26 5.67 -28.44
CA PRO A 144 8.27 5.99 -27.01
C PRO A 144 6.90 5.91 -26.33
N ALA A 145 5.82 6.13 -27.10
CA ALA A 145 4.45 6.05 -26.58
C ALA A 145 4.01 4.62 -26.26
N ALA A 146 4.58 3.63 -26.97
CA ALA A 146 4.26 2.22 -26.80
C ALA A 146 5.41 1.39 -26.19
N ALA A 147 6.56 2.01 -25.91
CA ALA A 147 7.71 1.32 -25.39
C ALA A 147 7.44 0.66 -24.03
N SER A 148 7.92 -0.57 -23.86
CA SER A 148 7.80 -1.32 -22.59
C SER A 148 8.82 -0.77 -21.59
N PHE A 149 8.36 -0.15 -20.52
CA PHE A 149 9.22 0.33 -19.44
C PHE A 149 9.97 -0.83 -18.75
N THR A 150 9.34 -1.99 -18.69
CA THR A 150 9.96 -3.20 -18.12
C THR A 150 11.14 -3.69 -18.98
N ASP A 151 10.99 -3.68 -20.30
CA ASP A 151 12.06 -4.14 -21.20
C ASP A 151 13.21 -3.13 -21.24
N LEU A 152 12.92 -1.84 -21.35
CA LEU A 152 13.93 -0.77 -21.29
C LEU A 152 14.68 -0.77 -19.94
N ARG A 153 13.96 -1.00 -18.84
CA ARG A 153 14.57 -1.17 -17.51
C ARG A 153 15.54 -2.33 -17.47
N LYS A 154 15.13 -3.48 -18.02
CA LYS A 154 16.00 -4.67 -18.08
C LYS A 154 17.24 -4.38 -18.90
N GLU A 155 17.09 -3.81 -20.07
CA GLU A 155 18.19 -3.42 -20.94
C GLU A 155 19.20 -2.50 -20.23
N LEU A 156 18.70 -1.46 -19.54
CA LEU A 156 19.58 -0.53 -18.80
C LEU A 156 20.26 -1.22 -17.62
N ASN A 157 19.57 -2.07 -16.86
CA ASN A 157 20.19 -2.83 -15.77
C ASN A 157 21.32 -3.75 -16.29
N ASP A 158 21.11 -4.42 -17.42
CA ASP A 158 22.11 -5.30 -18.04
C ASP A 158 23.36 -4.48 -18.46
N GLN A 159 23.16 -3.29 -19.03
CA GLN A 159 24.25 -2.35 -19.37
C GLN A 159 25.03 -1.90 -18.13
N LEU A 160 24.34 -1.47 -17.07
CA LEU A 160 24.95 -1.01 -15.82
C LEU A 160 25.74 -2.13 -15.10
N ASN A 161 25.21 -3.35 -15.10
CA ASN A 161 25.89 -4.50 -14.52
C ASN A 161 27.15 -4.88 -15.32
N ALA A 162 27.10 -4.78 -16.66
CA ALA A 162 28.26 -5.01 -17.52
C ALA A 162 29.37 -3.97 -17.29
N GLU A 163 29.00 -2.68 -17.15
CA GLU A 163 29.95 -1.59 -16.85
C GLU A 163 30.61 -1.82 -15.48
N ASN A 164 29.83 -2.19 -14.46
CA ASN A 164 30.33 -2.41 -13.09
C ASN A 164 31.28 -3.64 -13.01
N THR A 165 31.02 -4.66 -13.84
CA THR A 165 31.91 -5.84 -13.94
C THR A 165 33.23 -5.52 -14.65
N ALA A 166 33.21 -4.63 -15.64
CA ALA A 166 34.40 -4.20 -16.38
C ALA A 166 35.35 -3.38 -15.51
N ASP A 167 34.80 -2.48 -14.67
CA ASP A 167 35.60 -1.65 -13.76
C ASP A 167 36.26 -2.47 -12.64
N SER A 168 35.61 -3.59 -12.22
CA SER A 168 36.13 -4.49 -11.17
C SER A 168 37.33 -5.34 -11.66
N THR A 169 37.51 -5.52 -12.96
CA THR A 169 38.58 -6.36 -13.51
C THR A 169 39.91 -5.63 -13.73
N ASP A 170 39.93 -4.29 -13.73
CA ASP A 170 41.17 -3.50 -13.88
C ASP A 170 41.95 -3.32 -12.55
N SER A 171 41.38 -3.74 -11.41
CA SER A 171 42.00 -3.58 -10.09
C SER A 171 42.60 -4.88 -9.50
N ALA A 172 42.68 -5.99 -10.24
CA ALA A 172 43.22 -7.26 -9.75
C ALA A 172 44.48 -7.70 -10.50
N ASP A 173 45.61 -7.01 -10.29
CA ASP A 173 46.92 -7.61 -10.41
C ASP A 173 47.56 -7.73 -9.03
N GLY A 174 47.73 -8.95 -8.54
CA GLY A 174 48.61 -9.21 -7.39
C GLY A 174 48.18 -10.27 -6.40
N SER A 175 48.62 -11.51 -6.64
CA SER A 175 49.04 -12.57 -5.69
C SER A 175 47.97 -13.39 -4.95
N ASP A 176 47.91 -14.63 -5.37
CA ASP A 176 48.52 -15.85 -4.82
C ASP A 176 47.66 -16.68 -3.88
N GLU A 177 47.38 -17.87 -4.39
CA GLU A 177 47.25 -19.21 -3.79
C GLU A 177 46.85 -19.35 -2.31
N SER A 178 45.73 -20.04 -2.02
CA SER A 178 45.78 -21.30 -1.27
C SER A 178 44.38 -21.91 -1.01
N SER A 179 44.11 -22.96 -1.68
CA SER A 179 43.56 -24.30 -1.36
C SER A 179 42.65 -24.54 -0.15
N SER A 180 41.65 -25.34 -0.45
CA SER A 180 41.11 -26.54 0.23
C SER A 180 39.83 -26.36 1.03
N SER A 181 38.78 -26.96 0.54
CA SER A 181 38.19 -28.31 0.73
C SER A 181 37.11 -28.41 1.82
N SER A 182 35.94 -28.86 1.34
CA SER A 182 34.99 -29.84 1.93
C SER A 182 34.35 -29.51 3.28
N ASP A 183 33.08 -29.69 3.50
CA ASP A 183 32.32 -30.95 3.45
C ASP A 183 30.82 -30.71 3.70
N ALA A 184 30.06 -31.69 3.28
CA ALA A 184 28.61 -31.81 3.26
C ALA A 184 27.97 -32.02 4.61
N SER A 185 26.67 -31.84 4.65
CA SER A 185 25.57 -32.63 5.24
C SER A 185 24.48 -31.73 5.80
N ASP A 186 23.32 -31.83 5.33
CA ASP A 186 22.18 -32.74 5.25
C ASP A 186 21.07 -32.48 6.27
N THR A 187 19.85 -32.62 5.75
CA THR A 187 18.52 -32.86 6.42
C THR A 187 17.88 -31.76 7.27
N SER A 188 16.67 -31.39 7.12
CA SER A 188 15.36 -31.98 6.83
C SER A 188 14.24 -30.96 7.07
N ALA A 189 13.32 -30.92 6.15
CA ALA A 189 11.86 -30.85 6.17
C ALA A 189 11.10 -30.38 7.43
N SER A 190 10.18 -29.47 7.23
CA SER A 190 8.72 -29.60 7.21
C SER A 190 8.03 -28.23 7.33
N ASP A 191 7.27 -27.87 6.32
CA ASP A 191 5.82 -27.89 6.15
C ASP A 191 5.04 -26.81 6.93
N ALA A 192 4.37 -25.99 6.19
CA ALA A 192 2.98 -25.55 6.25
C ALA A 192 2.76 -24.11 5.71
N SER A 193 2.31 -24.03 4.48
CA SER A 193 1.13 -23.32 3.98
C SER A 193 0.73 -21.99 4.59
N SER A 194 0.86 -20.92 3.78
CA SER A 194 -0.23 -19.94 3.61
C SER A 194 -0.03 -19.18 2.30
N ALA A 195 -1.01 -19.30 1.43
CA ALA A 195 -1.09 -18.65 0.14
C ALA A 195 -1.33 -17.14 0.32
N SER A 196 -0.45 -16.34 -0.28
CA SER A 196 -0.79 -15.00 -0.74
C SER A 196 -0.26 -14.85 -2.16
N THR A 197 -1.17 -14.60 -3.07
CA THR A 197 -0.93 -14.30 -4.47
C THR A 197 -0.04 -13.07 -4.59
N SER A 198 1.22 -13.28 -4.92
CA SER A 198 2.10 -12.26 -5.43
C SER A 198 2.52 -12.66 -6.84
N SER A 199 2.34 -11.70 -7.75
CA SER A 199 2.78 -11.70 -9.12
C SER A 199 4.18 -12.32 -9.27
N SER A 200 4.29 -13.23 -10.23
CA SER A 200 5.50 -13.92 -10.64
C SER A 200 6.67 -12.97 -10.89
N SER A 201 7.66 -13.02 -10.03
CA SER A 201 9.02 -12.62 -10.35
C SER A 201 9.77 -13.86 -10.79
N ASP A 202 10.20 -13.89 -12.05
CA ASP A 202 11.16 -14.86 -12.55
C ASP A 202 12.45 -14.72 -11.73
N SER A 203 12.72 -15.71 -10.90
CA SER A 203 13.98 -15.83 -10.17
C SER A 203 14.99 -16.53 -11.08
N ASP A 204 15.67 -15.74 -11.90
CA ASP A 204 16.96 -16.17 -12.44
C ASP A 204 18.03 -15.78 -11.41
N SER A 205 18.70 -16.78 -10.86
CA SER A 205 19.70 -16.67 -9.79
C SER A 205 21.04 -16.27 -10.38
N SER A 206 21.16 -15.05 -10.86
CA SER A 206 22.42 -14.32 -10.97
C SER A 206 22.35 -13.15 -10.00
N SER A 207 23.44 -12.86 -9.30
CA SER A 207 23.55 -11.74 -8.34
C SER A 207 23.61 -10.39 -9.06
N GLU A 208 22.65 -10.14 -9.96
CA GLU A 208 22.55 -8.87 -10.68
C GLU A 208 21.95 -7.81 -9.77
N VAL A 209 22.62 -6.67 -9.70
CA VAL A 209 22.17 -5.52 -8.93
C VAL A 209 21.07 -4.81 -9.73
N SER A 210 19.90 -4.61 -9.11
CA SER A 210 18.83 -3.81 -9.70
C SER A 210 19.00 -2.33 -9.32
N TYR A 211 19.33 -1.49 -10.28
CA TYR A 211 19.55 -0.05 -10.09
C TYR A 211 18.27 0.76 -10.13
N LEU A 212 17.25 0.25 -10.82
CA LEU A 212 15.96 0.92 -10.99
C LEU A 212 14.81 -0.09 -11.04
N THR A 213 13.63 0.37 -10.69
CA THR A 213 12.38 -0.41 -10.74
C THR A 213 11.41 0.23 -11.71
N SER A 214 10.51 -0.56 -12.32
CA SER A 214 9.41 -0.07 -13.16
C SER A 214 8.07 -0.53 -12.59
N SER A 215 7.08 0.33 -12.64
CA SER A 215 5.72 0.03 -12.17
C SER A 215 4.70 0.91 -12.88
N GLU A 216 3.44 0.68 -12.58
CA GLU A 216 2.30 1.48 -13.02
C GLU A 216 1.49 1.90 -11.80
N THR A 217 0.88 3.06 -11.86
CA THR A 217 -0.04 3.55 -10.84
C THR A 217 -1.13 4.40 -11.47
N SER A 218 -2.27 4.50 -10.78
CA SER A 218 -3.37 5.40 -11.16
C SER A 218 -3.74 6.24 -9.95
N PHE A 219 -4.12 7.48 -10.18
CA PHE A 219 -4.56 8.42 -9.15
C PHE A 219 -5.64 9.35 -9.69
N GLY A 220 -6.48 9.86 -8.80
CA GLY A 220 -7.55 10.78 -9.14
C GLY A 220 -7.01 12.13 -9.61
N THR A 221 -7.53 12.61 -10.74
CA THR A 221 -7.26 13.97 -11.26
C THR A 221 -8.54 14.78 -11.42
N GLY A 222 -9.67 14.24 -10.93
CA GLY A 222 -10.98 14.87 -10.92
C GLY A 222 -11.07 16.07 -10.00
N SER A 223 -12.21 16.75 -10.04
CA SER A 223 -12.49 17.95 -9.23
C SER A 223 -12.68 17.66 -7.74
N GLU A 224 -13.08 16.45 -7.41
CA GLU A 224 -13.24 15.95 -6.05
C GLU A 224 -12.33 14.74 -5.85
N LYS A 225 -11.21 14.94 -5.16
CA LYS A 225 -10.31 13.84 -4.78
C LYS A 225 -10.33 13.68 -3.28
N ASP A 226 -10.52 12.45 -2.86
CA ASP A 226 -10.28 12.05 -1.48
C ASP A 226 -8.77 11.87 -1.22
N ASP A 227 -8.37 11.85 0.04
CA ASP A 227 -6.96 11.64 0.43
C ASP A 227 -6.39 10.31 -0.12
N ASP A 228 -7.25 9.32 -0.36
CA ASP A 228 -6.89 8.02 -0.94
C ASP A 228 -6.61 8.07 -2.46
N ASP A 229 -7.07 9.12 -3.15
CA ASP A 229 -6.87 9.33 -4.59
C ASP A 229 -5.59 10.10 -4.93
N THR A 230 -4.75 10.36 -3.94
CA THR A 230 -3.49 11.08 -4.13
C THR A 230 -2.45 10.20 -4.83
N CYS A 231 -1.58 10.83 -5.62
CA CYS A 231 -0.46 10.15 -6.24
C CYS A 231 0.55 9.69 -5.19
N SER A 232 0.73 8.39 -5.03
CA SER A 232 1.68 7.80 -4.07
C SER A 232 3.15 8.17 -4.33
N LEU A 233 3.46 8.72 -5.51
CA LEU A 233 4.81 9.15 -5.91
C LEU A 233 5.07 10.62 -5.58
N GLY A 234 4.09 11.32 -5.02
CA GLY A 234 4.16 12.71 -4.59
C GLY A 234 3.59 13.73 -5.58
N ASP A 235 3.39 14.95 -5.08
CA ASP A 235 2.69 16.03 -5.80
C ASP A 235 3.37 16.44 -7.10
N LYS A 236 4.71 16.47 -7.14
CA LYS A 236 5.46 16.83 -8.35
C LYS A 236 5.21 15.87 -9.51
N VAL A 237 5.13 14.56 -9.21
CA VAL A 237 4.81 13.54 -10.21
C VAL A 237 3.37 13.72 -10.70
N ALA A 238 2.44 13.96 -9.79
CA ALA A 238 1.04 14.22 -10.12
C ALA A 238 0.88 15.45 -11.03
N GLU A 239 1.55 16.55 -10.69
CA GLU A 239 1.51 17.79 -11.48
C GLU A 239 2.05 17.63 -12.90
N GLU A 240 3.16 16.91 -13.06
CA GLU A 240 3.75 16.69 -14.38
C GLU A 240 2.93 15.68 -15.19
N ALA A 241 2.44 14.62 -14.56
CA ALA A 241 1.56 13.64 -15.20
C ALA A 241 0.25 14.27 -15.71
N ALA A 242 -0.34 15.19 -14.94
CA ALA A 242 -1.58 15.88 -15.33
C ALA A 242 -1.44 16.75 -16.60
N LYS A 243 -0.23 17.12 -16.98
CA LYS A 243 0.06 17.92 -18.19
C LYS A 243 0.23 17.05 -19.44
N LEU A 244 0.45 15.76 -19.27
CA LEU A 244 0.69 14.81 -20.35
C LEU A 244 -0.62 14.36 -20.99
N LYS A 245 -0.58 14.08 -22.28
CA LYS A 245 -1.65 13.39 -22.97
C LYS A 245 -1.36 11.90 -23.02
N ASP A 246 -2.38 11.15 -23.36
CA ASP A 246 -2.26 9.70 -23.51
C ASP A 246 -1.10 9.31 -24.43
N GLY A 247 -0.19 8.49 -23.90
CA GLY A 247 1.04 8.06 -24.56
C GLY A 247 2.20 9.08 -24.57
N GLU A 248 2.01 10.31 -24.07
CA GLU A 248 3.11 11.27 -23.91
C GLU A 248 3.96 10.91 -22.67
N TYR A 249 5.26 11.16 -22.74
CA TYR A 249 6.17 11.04 -21.61
C TYR A 249 6.68 12.42 -21.17
N TYR A 250 7.05 12.56 -19.91
CA TYR A 250 7.70 13.77 -19.42
C TYR A 250 9.15 13.84 -19.91
N ASP A 251 9.51 14.94 -20.57
CA ASP A 251 10.86 15.15 -21.14
C ASP A 251 11.86 15.63 -20.08
N GLY A 252 11.99 14.88 -19.01
CA GLY A 252 12.88 15.17 -17.91
C GLY A 252 12.88 14.09 -16.84
N VAL A 253 13.73 14.28 -15.82
CA VAL A 253 13.76 13.47 -14.61
C VAL A 253 13.09 14.24 -13.48
N ILE A 254 12.05 13.68 -12.88
CA ILE A 254 11.34 14.28 -11.75
C ILE A 254 12.08 13.90 -10.48
N GLU A 255 12.40 14.88 -9.66
CA GLU A 255 13.03 14.70 -8.35
C GLU A 255 11.95 14.68 -7.27
N GLY A 256 11.69 13.50 -6.72
CA GLY A 256 10.85 13.30 -5.54
C GLY A 256 11.66 13.35 -4.25
N ASP A 257 11.03 13.03 -3.14
CA ASP A 257 11.66 13.10 -1.81
C ASP A 257 12.75 12.03 -1.64
N ASP A 258 12.46 10.78 -2.05
CA ASP A 258 13.36 9.63 -1.87
C ASP A 258 13.72 8.92 -3.18
N ALA A 259 13.43 9.52 -4.32
CA ALA A 259 13.69 8.91 -5.62
C ALA A 259 13.67 9.90 -6.79
N TYR A 260 14.27 9.47 -7.89
CA TYR A 260 14.10 10.06 -9.21
C TYR A 260 13.12 9.25 -10.04
N TYR A 261 12.26 9.93 -10.81
CA TYR A 261 11.22 9.32 -11.63
C TYR A 261 11.32 9.74 -13.09
N VAL A 262 11.02 8.80 -13.99
CA VAL A 262 10.67 9.07 -15.40
C VAL A 262 9.29 8.48 -15.62
N ILE A 263 8.37 9.26 -16.19
CA ILE A 263 6.95 8.93 -16.30
C ILE A 263 6.45 9.03 -17.75
N ARG A 264 5.42 8.22 -18.05
CA ARG A 264 4.64 8.30 -19.28
C ARG A 264 3.18 8.07 -18.97
#